data_feeb96c0b04ad44b17c8e00696128457
#
_entry.id   feeb96c0b04ad44b17c8e00696128457
#
_cell.length_a   1.000
_cell.length_b   1.000
_cell.length_c   1.000
_cell.angle_alpha   90.00
_cell.angle_beta   90.00
_cell.angle_gamma   90.00
#
_symmetry.space_group_name_H-M   'P 1'
#
loop_
_entity.id
_entity.type
_entity.pdbx_description
1 polymer ?
#
loop_
_entity_poly.entity_id
_entity_poly.type
_entity_poly.pdbx_seq_one_letter_code
_entity_poly.pdbx_strand_id
1 'polypeptide(L)'
;MRKRTAVIVGACLVGQVVLASTPASAGSPIRAREVVGDLDQPVAFTFGPGKKVWYVEKGTGQVRVHDLDTDSDRLFVTVPGVNGDGERGMLGIALHPRYPNKPYVYVYATRSAEGQLRNQILRYRDDHRSGVGRKVLFSSIAGGSPYHNGGRIAFGPDGMLYAIVGDAHDSGNAQDTTNEDRGKIIRIEPDGDVPPDNPFNDRVWVFGIRNSFGFAFDPQTDALWETENGPSCNDEINLIERGENYGWGPNETCDGSSPGNTNQDGPSPVLPELFYENTIGITGIAFCEGCRLGQSSDGAAFVGAVNNGEVTRIVFDDQRVGIAGHSVVYDHGGGTLSYEIGPGGRIFFSDFNGINKLVRV
;
A
#
# COMPACT_ATOMS: atom_id res chain seq x y z
N MET A 1 -18.48 -0.40 -61.36
CA MET A 1 -18.54 0.64 -60.29
C MET A 1 -18.61 -0.06 -58.94
N ARG A 2 -17.47 -0.18 -58.22
CA ARG A 2 -17.43 -0.73 -56.87
C ARG A 2 -17.22 0.45 -55.90
N LYS A 3 -18.20 0.68 -55.04
CA LYS A 3 -18.08 1.67 -53.97
C LYS A 3 -17.15 1.14 -52.88
N ARG A 4 -16.08 1.88 -52.60
CA ARG A 4 -15.21 1.65 -51.42
C ARG A 4 -15.80 2.39 -50.21
N THR A 5 -16.17 1.66 -49.19
CA THR A 5 -16.56 2.20 -47.89
C THR A 5 -15.26 2.45 -47.11
N ALA A 6 -15.00 3.70 -46.78
CA ALA A 6 -13.91 4.06 -45.88
C ALA A 6 -14.39 3.87 -44.45
N VAL A 7 -13.69 3.02 -43.70
CA VAL A 7 -13.85 2.90 -42.25
C VAL A 7 -12.95 3.97 -41.64
N ILE A 8 -13.52 4.94 -40.97
CA ILE A 8 -12.79 5.91 -40.14
C ILE A 8 -12.61 5.26 -38.77
N VAL A 9 -11.39 4.85 -38.47
CA VAL A 9 -10.99 4.47 -37.12
C VAL A 9 -10.70 5.78 -36.39
N GLY A 10 -11.60 6.17 -35.51
CA GLY A 10 -11.39 7.28 -34.59
C GLY A 10 -10.43 6.83 -33.49
N ALA A 11 -9.21 7.34 -33.52
CA ALA A 11 -8.30 7.25 -32.37
C ALA A 11 -8.82 8.19 -31.27
N CYS A 12 -9.33 7.65 -30.18
CA CYS A 12 -9.51 8.40 -28.93
C CYS A 12 -8.11 8.70 -28.36
N LEU A 13 -7.64 9.93 -28.54
CA LEU A 13 -6.55 10.49 -27.77
C LEU A 13 -7.09 10.74 -26.35
N VAL A 14 -6.83 9.84 -25.42
CA VAL A 14 -6.97 10.10 -23.99
C VAL A 14 -5.83 11.03 -23.62
N GLY A 15 -6.11 12.33 -23.54
CA GLY A 15 -5.15 13.31 -23.05
C GLY A 15 -4.96 13.14 -21.55
N GLN A 16 -3.78 12.73 -21.12
CA GLN A 16 -3.40 12.78 -19.71
C GLN A 16 -3.37 14.24 -19.24
N VAL A 17 -4.11 14.54 -18.18
CA VAL A 17 -4.10 15.85 -17.53
C VAL A 17 -3.10 15.80 -16.39
N VAL A 18 -1.96 16.46 -16.56
CA VAL A 18 -1.06 16.75 -15.44
C VAL A 18 -1.74 17.77 -14.54
N LEU A 19 -2.21 17.33 -13.40
CA LEU A 19 -2.81 18.21 -12.39
C LEU A 19 -1.71 18.68 -11.45
N ALA A 20 -1.39 19.95 -11.50
CA ALA A 20 -0.44 20.55 -10.56
C ALA A 20 -1.01 20.53 -9.13
N SER A 21 -0.23 20.02 -8.16
CA SER A 21 -0.59 20.12 -6.74
C SER A 21 -0.62 21.58 -6.30
N THR A 22 -1.70 22.02 -5.68
CA THR A 22 -1.72 23.33 -5.01
C THR A 22 -1.16 23.13 -3.59
N PRO A 23 -0.19 23.97 -3.16
CA PRO A 23 0.33 23.90 -1.80
C PRO A 23 -0.78 24.12 -0.78
N ALA A 24 -0.65 23.51 0.40
CA ALA A 24 -1.59 23.70 1.49
C ALA A 24 -1.82 25.19 1.74
N SER A 25 -3.04 25.66 1.61
CA SER A 25 -3.40 27.03 1.94
C SER A 25 -3.12 27.25 3.44
N ALA A 26 -2.49 28.38 3.77
CA ALA A 26 -2.35 28.83 5.14
C ALA A 26 -3.75 28.92 5.76
N GLY A 27 -4.13 27.89 6.55
CA GLY A 27 -5.48 27.77 7.11
C GLY A 27 -6.23 26.46 6.80
N SER A 28 -5.56 25.40 6.30
CA SER A 28 -6.21 24.09 6.23
C SER A 28 -6.81 23.72 7.59
N PRO A 29 -8.12 23.34 7.63
CA PRO A 29 -8.76 22.98 8.89
C PRO A 29 -8.37 21.55 9.37
N ILE A 30 -7.48 20.86 8.66
CA ILE A 30 -7.04 19.50 9.00
C ILE A 30 -5.72 19.55 9.76
N ARG A 31 -5.64 18.78 10.85
CA ARG A 31 -4.46 18.60 11.70
C ARG A 31 -4.30 17.14 12.09
N ALA A 32 -3.10 16.76 12.49
CA ALA A 32 -2.86 15.50 13.18
C ALA A 32 -3.05 15.68 14.70
N ARG A 33 -3.51 14.61 15.32
CA ARG A 33 -3.50 14.43 16.76
C ARG A 33 -2.94 13.06 17.07
N GLU A 34 -1.82 13.03 17.80
CA GLU A 34 -1.24 11.78 18.27
C GLU A 34 -2.22 11.01 19.17
N VAL A 35 -2.28 9.71 19.01
CA VAL A 35 -3.14 8.79 19.78
C VAL A 35 -2.35 7.66 20.42
N VAL A 36 -1.19 7.30 19.89
CA VAL A 36 -0.22 6.40 20.49
C VAL A 36 1.16 6.94 20.15
N GLY A 37 1.93 7.33 21.13
CA GLY A 37 3.29 7.86 20.99
C GLY A 37 4.36 6.89 21.49
N ASP A 38 5.61 7.33 21.43
CA ASP A 38 6.79 6.59 21.92
C ASP A 38 6.96 5.19 21.31
N LEU A 39 6.63 5.03 20.02
CA LEU A 39 6.78 3.79 19.25
C LEU A 39 8.08 3.78 18.44
N ASP A 40 8.65 2.59 18.21
CA ASP A 40 9.85 2.42 17.38
C ASP A 40 9.48 2.04 15.93
N GLN A 41 9.35 3.05 15.09
CA GLN A 41 9.02 2.93 13.66
C GLN A 41 7.79 2.03 13.41
N PRO A 42 6.57 2.47 13.81
CA PRO A 42 5.35 1.70 13.58
C PRO A 42 4.91 1.79 12.11
N VAL A 43 5.65 1.12 11.22
CA VAL A 43 5.47 1.22 9.76
C VAL A 43 4.18 0.61 9.24
N ALA A 44 3.51 -0.21 10.02
CA ALA A 44 2.19 -0.75 9.71
C ALA A 44 1.37 -0.98 10.97
N PHE A 45 0.08 -0.68 10.88
CA PHE A 45 -0.88 -0.92 11.95
C PHE A 45 -2.26 -1.24 11.35
N THR A 46 -3.15 -1.76 12.17
CA THR A 46 -4.56 -1.99 11.82
C THR A 46 -5.42 -1.95 13.09
N PHE A 47 -6.74 -1.88 12.93
CA PHE A 47 -7.67 -1.83 14.06
C PHE A 47 -8.39 -3.15 14.26
N GLY A 48 -8.45 -3.57 15.53
CA GLY A 48 -9.25 -4.71 15.97
C GLY A 48 -10.49 -4.26 16.77
N PRO A 49 -11.35 -5.22 17.13
CA PRO A 49 -12.51 -4.95 17.97
C PRO A 49 -12.13 -4.29 19.31
N GLY A 50 -13.03 -3.46 19.87
CA GLY A 50 -12.82 -2.79 21.14
C GLY A 50 -11.74 -1.71 21.11
N LYS A 51 -11.64 -0.98 19.98
CA LYS A 51 -10.68 0.11 19.75
C LYS A 51 -9.22 -0.27 20.01
N LYS A 52 -8.86 -1.50 19.70
CA LYS A 52 -7.48 -1.98 19.80
C LYS A 52 -6.71 -1.65 18.54
N VAL A 53 -5.55 -1.03 18.70
CA VAL A 53 -4.57 -0.80 17.63
C VAL A 53 -3.58 -1.95 17.66
N TRP A 54 -3.49 -2.68 16.57
CA TRP A 54 -2.47 -3.69 16.32
C TRP A 54 -1.39 -3.08 15.46
N TYR A 55 -0.15 -3.10 15.89
CA TYR A 55 0.94 -2.50 15.14
C TYR A 55 2.20 -3.35 15.18
N VAL A 56 3.07 -3.08 14.24
CA VAL A 56 4.40 -3.71 14.14
C VAL A 56 5.47 -2.65 14.31
N GLU A 57 6.52 -3.00 15.03
CA GLU A 57 7.75 -2.20 15.11
C GLU A 57 8.78 -2.76 14.14
N LYS A 58 9.20 -1.90 13.20
CA LYS A 58 9.97 -2.28 12.01
C LYS A 58 11.20 -3.13 12.32
N GLY A 59 12.04 -2.67 13.26
CA GLY A 59 13.35 -3.28 13.55
C GLY A 59 13.31 -4.35 14.63
N THR A 60 12.38 -4.25 15.57
CA THR A 60 12.37 -5.11 16.77
C THR A 60 11.76 -6.49 16.53
N GLY A 61 11.01 -6.64 15.44
CA GLY A 61 10.23 -7.84 15.17
C GLY A 61 8.96 -7.97 16.02
N GLN A 62 8.61 -6.98 16.81
CA GLN A 62 7.48 -7.03 17.71
C GLN A 62 6.17 -6.73 16.97
N VAL A 63 5.15 -7.51 17.31
CA VAL A 63 3.75 -7.21 17.07
C VAL A 63 3.12 -6.86 18.41
N ARG A 64 2.52 -5.70 18.51
CA ARG A 64 1.98 -5.18 19.77
C ARG A 64 0.51 -4.82 19.61
N VAL A 65 -0.18 -4.72 20.73
CA VAL A 65 -1.60 -4.33 20.80
C VAL A 65 -1.77 -3.26 21.85
N HIS A 66 -2.16 -2.08 21.40
CA HIS A 66 -2.50 -0.96 22.26
C HIS A 66 -4.04 -0.79 22.37
N ASP A 67 -4.53 -0.62 23.56
CA ASP A 67 -5.95 -0.41 23.86
C ASP A 67 -6.22 1.09 24.07
N LEU A 68 -6.90 1.72 23.12
CA LEU A 68 -7.19 3.17 23.16
C LEU A 68 -8.14 3.61 24.29
N ASP A 69 -8.86 2.69 24.93
CA ASP A 69 -9.75 3.01 26.05
C ASP A 69 -9.04 3.00 27.41
N THR A 70 -8.02 2.15 27.55
CA THR A 70 -7.29 1.96 28.82
C THR A 70 -5.86 2.47 28.79
N ASP A 71 -5.39 2.91 27.62
CA ASP A 71 -3.99 3.32 27.37
C ASP A 71 -2.96 2.24 27.74
N SER A 72 -3.36 0.98 27.60
CA SER A 72 -2.51 -0.16 27.93
C SER A 72 -1.94 -0.81 26.66
N ASP A 73 -0.66 -1.10 26.69
CA ASP A 73 0.06 -1.76 25.59
C ASP A 73 0.57 -3.14 26.01
N ARG A 74 0.50 -4.11 25.09
CA ARG A 74 1.02 -5.46 25.33
C ARG A 74 1.71 -6.03 24.10
N LEU A 75 2.76 -6.77 24.34
CA LEU A 75 3.36 -7.61 23.32
C LEU A 75 2.42 -8.75 22.93
N PHE A 76 2.20 -8.94 21.62
CA PHE A 76 1.46 -10.09 21.08
C PHE A 76 2.41 -11.22 20.69
N VAL A 77 3.45 -10.90 19.89
CA VAL A 77 4.49 -11.86 19.51
C VAL A 77 5.75 -11.12 19.05
N THR A 78 6.91 -11.75 19.23
CA THR A 78 8.15 -11.34 18.56
C THR A 78 8.45 -12.31 17.42
N VAL A 79 8.52 -11.80 16.20
CA VAL A 79 8.90 -12.57 15.00
C VAL A 79 10.42 -12.75 15.00
N PRO A 80 10.92 -13.98 15.05
CA PRO A 80 12.36 -14.20 15.16
C PRO A 80 13.09 -13.95 13.84
N GLY A 81 14.31 -13.42 13.93
CA GLY A 81 15.23 -13.25 12.81
C GLY A 81 14.89 -12.10 11.88
N VAL A 82 14.06 -11.16 12.30
CA VAL A 82 13.76 -9.94 11.53
C VAL A 82 15.05 -9.17 11.27
N ASN A 83 15.20 -8.70 10.05
CA ASN A 83 16.26 -7.78 9.62
C ASN A 83 15.60 -6.43 9.31
N GLY A 84 15.96 -5.39 10.03
CA GLY A 84 15.40 -4.03 9.92
C GLY A 84 16.23 -3.06 9.07
N ASP A 85 17.24 -3.53 8.34
CA ASP A 85 18.13 -2.68 7.56
C ASP A 85 17.39 -2.02 6.38
N GLY A 86 17.60 -0.73 6.16
CA GLY A 86 16.96 0.04 5.08
C GLY A 86 15.44 -0.02 5.15
N GLU A 87 14.79 -0.51 4.09
CA GLU A 87 13.33 -0.70 4.04
C GLU A 87 12.86 -2.07 4.54
N ARG A 88 13.77 -2.96 4.93
CA ARG A 88 13.46 -4.27 5.51
C ARG A 88 12.85 -4.15 6.90
N GLY A 89 12.25 -5.21 7.37
CA GLY A 89 11.72 -5.29 8.73
C GLY A 89 10.36 -5.97 8.82
N MET A 90 9.62 -5.60 9.85
CA MET A 90 8.19 -5.87 9.97
C MET A 90 7.45 -4.81 9.15
N LEU A 91 6.82 -5.18 8.03
CA LEU A 91 6.36 -4.22 7.02
C LEU A 91 4.84 -4.19 6.82
N GLY A 92 4.12 -5.18 7.34
CA GLY A 92 2.68 -5.25 7.20
C GLY A 92 2.00 -6.03 8.31
N ILE A 93 0.75 -5.68 8.58
CA ILE A 93 -0.12 -6.39 9.52
C ILE A 93 -1.56 -6.33 9.03
N ALA A 94 -2.27 -7.44 9.15
CA ALA A 94 -3.71 -7.52 8.91
C ALA A 94 -4.36 -8.51 9.88
N LEU A 95 -5.60 -8.24 10.26
CA LEU A 95 -6.44 -9.19 10.98
C LEU A 95 -7.33 -9.94 9.99
N HIS A 96 -7.63 -11.20 10.28
CA HIS A 96 -8.61 -11.95 9.48
C HIS A 96 -9.96 -11.21 9.45
N PRO A 97 -10.69 -11.09 8.30
CA PRO A 97 -11.94 -10.32 8.21
C PRO A 97 -13.02 -10.73 9.21
N ARG A 98 -12.98 -11.98 9.68
CA ARG A 98 -13.88 -12.50 10.73
C ARG A 98 -13.22 -12.56 12.11
N TYR A 99 -12.18 -11.74 12.37
CA TYR A 99 -11.60 -11.63 13.71
C TYR A 99 -12.65 -10.98 14.66
N PRO A 100 -12.86 -11.45 15.91
CA PRO A 100 -12.09 -12.49 16.61
C PRO A 100 -12.62 -13.92 16.40
N ASN A 101 -13.72 -14.16 15.68
CA ASN A 101 -14.27 -15.50 15.46
C ASN A 101 -13.32 -16.44 14.73
N LYS A 102 -12.51 -15.89 13.81
CA LYS A 102 -11.31 -16.49 13.27
C LYS A 102 -10.11 -15.69 13.78
N PRO A 103 -9.48 -16.10 14.89
CA PRO A 103 -8.51 -15.29 15.61
C PRO A 103 -7.12 -15.37 14.97
N TYR A 104 -7.02 -14.99 13.71
CA TYR A 104 -5.78 -15.00 12.97
C TYR A 104 -5.26 -13.59 12.71
N VAL A 105 -3.96 -13.42 12.94
CA VAL A 105 -3.17 -12.21 12.70
C VAL A 105 -2.12 -12.55 11.66
N TYR A 106 -2.03 -11.72 10.63
CA TYR A 106 -1.11 -11.86 9.51
C TYR A 106 -0.07 -10.76 9.58
N VAL A 107 1.19 -11.10 9.35
CA VAL A 107 2.27 -10.12 9.31
C VAL A 107 3.18 -10.40 8.13
N TYR A 108 3.67 -9.33 7.52
CA TYR A 108 4.73 -9.41 6.52
C TYR A 108 6.05 -9.00 7.15
N ALA A 109 7.09 -9.81 6.95
CA ALA A 109 8.39 -9.54 7.54
C ALA A 109 9.54 -9.95 6.62
N THR A 110 10.57 -9.10 6.55
CA THR A 110 11.88 -9.49 6.03
C THR A 110 12.68 -10.11 7.16
N ARG A 111 13.03 -11.39 7.03
CA ARG A 111 13.70 -12.13 8.10
C ARG A 111 14.65 -13.21 7.59
N SER A 112 15.61 -13.57 8.43
CA SER A 112 16.47 -14.74 8.18
C SER A 112 15.65 -16.02 8.29
N ALA A 113 15.59 -16.76 7.21
CA ALA A 113 14.93 -18.07 7.12
C ALA A 113 15.65 -18.93 6.07
N GLU A 114 15.78 -20.23 6.33
CA GLU A 114 16.39 -21.17 5.38
C GLU A 114 17.79 -20.75 4.89
N GLY A 115 18.59 -20.12 5.77
CA GLY A 115 19.96 -19.70 5.47
C GLY A 115 20.11 -18.40 4.67
N GLN A 116 19.02 -17.69 4.37
CA GLN A 116 19.03 -16.43 3.63
C GLN A 116 17.94 -15.45 4.12
N LEU A 117 18.00 -14.20 3.66
CA LEU A 117 16.93 -13.24 3.91
C LEU A 117 15.73 -13.51 2.98
N ARG A 118 14.55 -13.57 3.58
CA ARG A 118 13.28 -13.76 2.87
C ARG A 118 12.24 -12.75 3.31
N ASN A 119 11.44 -12.32 2.37
CA ASN A 119 10.17 -11.66 2.60
C ASN A 119 9.10 -12.73 2.81
N GLN A 120 8.45 -12.73 3.96
CA GLN A 120 7.50 -13.77 4.32
C GLN A 120 6.19 -13.19 4.86
N ILE A 121 5.06 -13.79 4.47
CA ILE A 121 3.78 -13.60 5.17
C ILE A 121 3.64 -14.74 6.18
N LEU A 122 3.50 -14.35 7.44
CA LEU A 122 3.34 -15.25 8.57
C LEU A 122 1.94 -15.07 9.16
N ARG A 123 1.26 -16.18 9.46
CA ARG A 123 0.00 -16.18 10.18
C ARG A 123 0.21 -16.73 11.58
N TYR A 124 -0.32 -16.02 12.57
CA TYR A 124 -0.41 -16.45 13.96
C TYR A 124 -1.86 -16.60 14.37
N ARG A 125 -2.14 -17.52 15.30
CA ARG A 125 -3.42 -17.58 15.99
C ARG A 125 -3.32 -16.78 17.30
N ASP A 126 -4.27 -15.89 17.54
CA ASP A 126 -4.42 -15.20 18.83
C ASP A 126 -5.07 -16.15 19.82
N ASP A 127 -4.38 -16.45 20.93
CA ASP A 127 -4.92 -17.22 22.05
C ASP A 127 -5.45 -16.33 23.19
N HIS A 128 -5.70 -15.06 22.88
CA HIS A 128 -6.09 -13.96 23.79
C HIS A 128 -4.97 -13.43 24.70
N ARG A 129 -3.78 -14.03 24.66
CA ARG A 129 -2.59 -13.58 25.39
C ARG A 129 -1.42 -13.30 24.47
N SER A 130 -1.22 -14.15 23.50
CA SER A 130 -0.05 -14.13 22.60
C SER A 130 -0.39 -14.72 21.24
N GLY A 131 0.50 -14.49 20.27
CA GLY A 131 0.46 -15.12 18.96
C GLY A 131 1.11 -16.50 19.01
N VAL A 132 0.33 -17.54 18.71
CA VAL A 132 0.80 -18.94 18.71
C VAL A 132 0.59 -19.60 17.35
N GLY A 133 1.22 -20.77 17.15
CA GLY A 133 0.95 -21.59 15.96
C GLY A 133 1.33 -20.92 14.63
N ARG A 134 2.54 -20.34 14.56
CA ARG A 134 3.06 -19.69 13.35
C ARG A 134 2.98 -20.61 12.13
N LYS A 135 2.36 -20.13 11.05
CA LYS A 135 2.38 -20.74 9.72
C LYS A 135 3.00 -19.74 8.74
N VAL A 136 3.91 -20.19 7.87
CA VAL A 136 4.39 -19.41 6.71
C VAL A 136 3.40 -19.63 5.58
N LEU A 137 2.83 -18.56 5.06
CA LEU A 137 1.85 -18.59 3.96
C LEU A 137 2.50 -18.22 2.62
N PHE A 138 3.51 -17.36 2.66
CA PHE A 138 4.26 -16.89 1.51
C PHE A 138 5.73 -16.76 1.89
N SER A 139 6.63 -16.98 0.94
CA SER A 139 8.07 -16.81 1.12
C SER A 139 8.75 -16.54 -0.22
N SER A 140 9.41 -15.40 -0.33
CA SER A 140 10.20 -14.95 -1.49
C SER A 140 11.58 -14.50 -1.03
N ILE A 141 12.57 -14.48 -1.93
CA ILE A 141 13.92 -13.99 -1.64
C ILE A 141 13.88 -12.46 -1.53
N ALA A 142 14.45 -11.91 -0.45
CA ALA A 142 14.50 -10.46 -0.21
C ALA A 142 15.58 -9.70 -1.03
N GLY A 143 16.37 -10.43 -1.83
CA GLY A 143 17.46 -9.83 -2.61
C GLY A 143 18.67 -9.39 -1.77
N GLY A 144 19.70 -8.87 -2.44
CA GLY A 144 20.92 -8.35 -1.83
C GLY A 144 20.76 -6.91 -1.30
N SER A 145 20.03 -6.06 -2.01
CA SER A 145 19.74 -4.69 -1.61
C SER A 145 18.77 -4.63 -0.43
N PRO A 146 18.93 -3.71 0.53
CA PRO A 146 17.96 -3.52 1.61
C PRO A 146 16.69 -2.76 1.21
N TYR A 147 16.53 -2.41 -0.05
CA TYR A 147 15.43 -1.61 -0.58
C TYR A 147 14.44 -2.46 -1.39
N HIS A 148 13.26 -1.92 -1.63
CA HIS A 148 12.19 -2.47 -2.45
C HIS A 148 11.69 -3.83 -1.96
N ASN A 149 11.33 -3.89 -0.67
CA ASN A 149 10.83 -5.14 -0.07
C ASN A 149 9.29 -5.24 -0.11
N GLY A 150 8.58 -4.16 -0.43
CA GLY A 150 7.13 -4.10 -0.35
C GLY A 150 6.63 -4.25 1.08
N GLY A 151 5.63 -5.09 1.29
CA GLY A 151 5.23 -5.52 2.63
C GLY A 151 3.84 -5.09 3.08
N ARG A 152 3.17 -4.16 2.42
CA ARG A 152 1.77 -3.87 2.72
C ARG A 152 0.92 -5.11 2.45
N ILE A 153 0.07 -5.47 3.41
CA ILE A 153 -0.91 -6.56 3.29
C ILE A 153 -2.28 -6.08 3.75
N ALA A 154 -3.33 -6.47 3.05
CA ALA A 154 -4.72 -6.25 3.46
C ALA A 154 -5.63 -7.32 2.88
N PHE A 155 -6.76 -7.57 3.54
CA PHE A 155 -7.81 -8.39 2.97
C PHE A 155 -8.69 -7.58 2.03
N GLY A 156 -8.92 -8.12 0.84
CA GLY A 156 -9.88 -7.57 -0.11
C GLY A 156 -11.34 -7.86 0.28
N PRO A 157 -12.29 -7.19 -0.40
CA PRO A 157 -13.73 -7.42 -0.21
C PRO A 157 -14.14 -8.85 -0.57
N ASP A 158 -13.36 -9.54 -1.40
CA ASP A 158 -13.50 -10.96 -1.75
C ASP A 158 -13.01 -11.93 -0.64
N GLY A 159 -12.42 -11.39 0.43
CA GLY A 159 -11.89 -12.15 1.55
C GLY A 159 -10.52 -12.79 1.31
N MET A 160 -9.85 -12.51 0.19
CA MET A 160 -8.49 -12.92 -0.10
C MET A 160 -7.48 -11.96 0.51
N LEU A 161 -6.29 -12.44 0.80
CA LEU A 161 -5.18 -11.62 1.29
C LEU A 161 -4.35 -11.13 0.10
N TYR A 162 -4.27 -9.82 -0.05
CA TYR A 162 -3.40 -9.15 -1.02
C TYR A 162 -2.13 -8.69 -0.34
N ALA A 163 -1.01 -8.74 -1.08
CA ALA A 163 0.26 -8.26 -0.57
C ALA A 163 1.10 -7.66 -1.70
N ILE A 164 1.79 -6.55 -1.40
CA ILE A 164 2.80 -5.99 -2.27
C ILE A 164 4.13 -6.68 -2.00
N VAL A 165 4.81 -7.10 -3.06
CA VAL A 165 6.17 -7.59 -3.04
C VAL A 165 6.98 -6.71 -4.01
N GLY A 166 7.87 -5.88 -3.50
CA GLY A 166 8.72 -5.02 -4.33
C GLY A 166 9.67 -5.82 -5.21
N ASP A 167 10.30 -5.17 -6.17
CA ASP A 167 11.21 -5.81 -7.14
C ASP A 167 12.54 -6.30 -6.53
N ALA A 168 12.77 -6.07 -5.24
CA ALA A 168 14.01 -6.35 -4.50
C ALA A 168 15.23 -5.60 -5.08
N HIS A 169 14.99 -4.41 -5.64
CA HIS A 169 15.99 -3.56 -6.29
C HIS A 169 16.65 -4.21 -7.52
N ASP A 170 15.87 -5.03 -8.25
CA ASP A 170 16.23 -5.64 -9.52
C ASP A 170 14.99 -5.56 -10.44
N SER A 171 14.99 -4.56 -11.31
CA SER A 171 13.85 -4.23 -12.18
C SER A 171 13.48 -5.37 -13.13
N GLY A 172 14.42 -6.27 -13.45
CA GLY A 172 14.15 -7.46 -14.26
C GLY A 172 13.13 -8.41 -13.63
N ASN A 173 13.03 -8.42 -12.30
CA ASN A 173 12.05 -9.27 -11.59
C ASN A 173 10.61 -8.85 -11.88
N ALA A 174 10.36 -7.57 -12.11
CA ALA A 174 9.00 -7.04 -12.21
C ALA A 174 8.22 -7.59 -13.41
N GLN A 175 8.92 -7.89 -14.52
CA GLN A 175 8.31 -8.39 -15.76
C GLN A 175 8.27 -9.93 -15.88
N ASP A 176 8.96 -10.68 -15.01
CA ASP A 176 8.88 -12.15 -15.01
C ASP A 176 7.63 -12.62 -14.26
N THR A 177 6.67 -13.20 -14.97
CA THR A 177 5.41 -13.72 -14.41
C THR A 177 5.41 -15.26 -14.25
N THR A 178 6.52 -15.93 -14.54
CA THR A 178 6.53 -17.40 -14.60
C THR A 178 7.04 -18.09 -13.33
N ASN A 179 8.01 -17.50 -12.65
CA ASN A 179 8.61 -18.07 -11.45
C ASN A 179 9.03 -17.01 -10.42
N GLU A 180 8.55 -15.78 -10.56
CA GLU A 180 9.00 -14.64 -9.77
C GLU A 180 7.83 -13.95 -9.08
N ASP A 181 7.92 -13.83 -7.77
CA ASP A 181 6.93 -13.15 -6.95
C ASP A 181 7.31 -11.67 -6.68
N ARG A 182 8.54 -11.25 -7.00
CA ARG A 182 9.03 -9.88 -6.77
C ARG A 182 8.58 -8.93 -7.87
N GLY A 183 8.29 -7.69 -7.51
CA GLY A 183 7.72 -6.71 -8.43
C GLY A 183 6.24 -6.99 -8.77
N LYS A 184 5.47 -7.43 -7.79
CA LYS A 184 4.09 -7.92 -7.94
C LYS A 184 3.17 -7.41 -6.82
N ILE A 185 1.89 -7.35 -7.12
CA ILE A 185 0.88 -7.57 -6.09
C ILE A 185 0.46 -9.03 -6.19
N ILE A 186 0.51 -9.75 -5.08
CA ILE A 186 0.06 -11.14 -4.98
C ILE A 186 -1.29 -11.22 -4.27
N ARG A 187 -2.07 -12.26 -4.60
CA ARG A 187 -3.37 -12.55 -3.99
C ARG A 187 -3.42 -14.03 -3.61
N ILE A 188 -3.66 -14.31 -2.32
CA ILE A 188 -3.71 -15.67 -1.77
C ILE A 188 -4.93 -15.85 -0.86
N GLU A 189 -5.35 -17.08 -0.69
CA GLU A 189 -6.36 -17.42 0.31
C GLU A 189 -5.85 -17.18 1.75
N PRO A 190 -6.74 -17.06 2.75
CA PRO A 190 -6.35 -16.82 4.14
C PRO A 190 -5.46 -17.92 4.77
N ASP A 191 -5.36 -19.05 4.13
CA ASP A 191 -4.48 -20.16 4.55
C ASP A 191 -3.21 -20.31 3.71
N GLY A 192 -3.05 -19.48 2.67
CA GLY A 192 -1.87 -19.38 1.80
C GLY A 192 -2.01 -20.11 0.47
N ASP A 193 -3.14 -20.75 0.21
CA ASP A 193 -3.39 -21.41 -1.07
C ASP A 193 -3.60 -20.37 -2.20
N VAL A 194 -3.42 -20.81 -3.43
CA VAL A 194 -3.63 -19.96 -4.62
C VAL A 194 -5.11 -20.00 -5.00
N PRO A 195 -5.80 -18.85 -5.07
CA PRO A 195 -7.17 -18.79 -5.55
C PRO A 195 -7.27 -19.27 -7.00
N PRO A 196 -8.28 -20.09 -7.35
CA PRO A 196 -8.40 -20.67 -8.68
C PRO A 196 -8.72 -19.64 -9.79
N ASP A 197 -9.17 -18.47 -9.40
CA ASP A 197 -9.50 -17.33 -10.29
C ASP A 197 -8.36 -16.32 -10.44
N ASN A 198 -7.16 -16.59 -9.93
CA ASN A 198 -6.00 -15.74 -10.18
C ASN A 198 -5.61 -15.77 -11.68
N PRO A 199 -5.15 -14.64 -12.25
CA PRO A 199 -4.99 -14.51 -13.71
C PRO A 199 -3.90 -15.40 -14.31
N PHE A 200 -2.84 -15.72 -13.54
CA PHE A 200 -1.66 -16.45 -14.03
C PHE A 200 -1.59 -17.90 -13.54
N ASN A 201 -2.65 -18.43 -12.92
CA ASN A 201 -2.70 -19.75 -12.28
C ASN A 201 -1.68 -19.93 -11.14
N ASP A 202 -1.21 -18.82 -10.58
CA ASP A 202 -0.33 -18.75 -9.42
C ASP A 202 -0.82 -17.64 -8.47
N ARG A 203 0.03 -17.17 -7.57
CA ARG A 203 -0.34 -16.13 -6.59
C ARG A 203 -0.28 -14.70 -7.14
N VAL A 204 0.28 -14.49 -8.33
CA VAL A 204 0.40 -13.15 -8.96
C VAL A 204 -0.98 -12.63 -9.33
N TRP A 205 -1.28 -11.41 -8.89
CA TRP A 205 -2.48 -10.67 -9.24
C TRP A 205 -2.22 -9.66 -10.36
N VAL A 206 -1.15 -8.88 -10.22
CA VAL A 206 -0.61 -7.96 -11.22
C VAL A 206 0.91 -7.94 -11.17
N PHE A 207 1.56 -7.45 -12.22
CA PHE A 207 3.01 -7.39 -12.34
C PHE A 207 3.49 -6.03 -12.84
N GLY A 208 4.81 -5.84 -12.91
CA GLY A 208 5.37 -4.55 -13.31
C GLY A 208 5.35 -3.52 -12.18
N ILE A 209 5.49 -3.95 -10.92
CA ILE A 209 5.53 -3.12 -9.70
C ILE A 209 6.99 -2.95 -9.26
N ARG A 210 7.38 -1.72 -8.88
CA ARG A 210 8.72 -1.39 -8.38
C ARG A 210 8.82 -1.48 -6.86
N ASN A 211 8.26 -0.48 -6.19
CA ASN A 211 8.42 -0.29 -4.74
C ASN A 211 7.22 0.45 -4.16
N SER A 212 6.18 -0.26 -3.90
CA SER A 212 4.95 0.27 -3.34
C SER A 212 4.92 0.15 -1.81
N PHE A 213 4.44 1.19 -1.15
CA PHE A 213 4.27 1.23 0.31
C PHE A 213 2.81 1.29 0.75
N GLY A 214 1.87 1.44 -0.16
CA GLY A 214 0.47 1.55 0.18
C GLY A 214 -0.50 1.03 -0.86
N PHE A 215 -1.56 0.42 -0.40
CA PHE A 215 -2.76 0.19 -1.18
C PHE A 215 -3.99 0.17 -0.27
N ALA A 216 -5.14 0.47 -0.85
CA ALA A 216 -6.42 0.33 -0.18
C ALA A 216 -7.52 0.00 -1.19
N PHE A 217 -8.54 -0.69 -0.72
CA PHE A 217 -9.77 -0.90 -1.48
C PHE A 217 -10.70 0.29 -1.29
N ASP A 218 -11.22 0.83 -2.39
CA ASP A 218 -12.24 1.85 -2.36
C ASP A 218 -13.56 1.25 -1.82
N PRO A 219 -14.09 1.73 -0.70
CA PRO A 219 -15.28 1.14 -0.09
C PRO A 219 -16.57 1.34 -0.89
N GLN A 220 -16.56 2.18 -1.94
CA GLN A 220 -17.72 2.42 -2.79
C GLN A 220 -17.75 1.52 -4.02
N THR A 221 -16.57 1.12 -4.52
CA THR A 221 -16.45 0.37 -5.79
C THR A 221 -15.77 -0.97 -5.65
N ASP A 222 -15.18 -1.25 -4.47
CA ASP A 222 -14.29 -2.40 -4.23
C ASP A 222 -13.00 -2.38 -5.08
N ALA A 223 -12.74 -1.29 -5.82
CA ALA A 223 -11.55 -1.13 -6.64
C ALA A 223 -10.29 -1.00 -5.77
N LEU A 224 -9.21 -1.63 -6.20
CA LEU A 224 -7.91 -1.57 -5.54
C LEU A 224 -7.10 -0.39 -6.07
N TRP A 225 -6.71 0.51 -5.19
CA TRP A 225 -5.82 1.63 -5.48
C TRP A 225 -4.48 1.46 -4.78
N GLU A 226 -3.41 1.76 -5.48
CA GLU A 226 -2.05 1.54 -5.03
C GLU A 226 -1.21 2.82 -5.19
N THR A 227 -0.17 2.97 -4.35
CA THR A 227 0.80 4.07 -4.38
C THR A 227 2.20 3.53 -4.62
N GLU A 228 2.86 3.95 -5.68
CA GLU A 228 4.16 3.44 -6.08
C GLU A 228 5.25 4.52 -6.08
N ASN A 229 6.43 4.16 -5.57
CA ASN A 229 7.59 5.03 -5.58
C ASN A 229 8.40 4.83 -6.86
N GLY A 230 8.58 5.90 -7.61
CA GLY A 230 9.45 5.96 -8.78
C GLY A 230 10.95 5.95 -8.44
N PRO A 231 11.85 5.81 -9.44
CA PRO A 231 13.29 5.73 -9.20
C PRO A 231 13.91 7.04 -8.72
N SER A 232 13.63 8.15 -9.37
CA SER A 232 13.99 9.52 -8.99
C SER A 232 12.98 10.53 -9.54
N CYS A 233 11.95 10.02 -10.16
CA CYS A 233 10.81 10.74 -10.73
C CYS A 233 9.59 9.83 -10.67
N ASN A 234 8.41 10.40 -10.88
CA ASN A 234 7.16 9.70 -11.13
C ASN A 234 6.78 8.72 -10.01
N ASP A 235 6.61 9.25 -8.78
CA ASP A 235 5.78 8.53 -7.82
C ASP A 235 4.35 8.50 -8.34
N GLU A 236 3.64 7.39 -8.18
CA GLU A 236 2.40 7.11 -8.89
C GLU A 236 1.24 6.75 -7.95
N ILE A 237 0.02 6.99 -8.45
CA ILE A 237 -1.20 6.39 -7.89
C ILE A 237 -1.88 5.63 -9.01
N ASN A 238 -2.05 4.34 -8.80
CA ASN A 238 -2.52 3.36 -9.78
C ASN A 238 -3.88 2.79 -9.39
N LEU A 239 -4.80 2.68 -10.36
CA LEU A 239 -5.97 1.80 -10.26
C LEU A 239 -5.55 0.39 -10.67
N ILE A 240 -5.65 -0.56 -9.75
CA ILE A 240 -5.16 -1.92 -9.94
C ILE A 240 -6.23 -2.83 -10.50
N GLU A 241 -6.04 -3.30 -11.72
CA GLU A 241 -6.92 -4.23 -12.42
C GLU A 241 -6.29 -5.62 -12.56
N ARG A 242 -7.12 -6.64 -12.51
CA ARG A 242 -6.71 -8.05 -12.53
C ARG A 242 -5.92 -8.41 -13.79
N GLY A 243 -4.69 -8.90 -13.62
CA GLY A 243 -3.85 -9.44 -14.70
C GLY A 243 -3.05 -8.39 -15.46
N GLU A 244 -3.18 -7.12 -15.10
CA GLU A 244 -2.55 -6.03 -15.82
C GLU A 244 -1.05 -5.88 -15.47
N ASN A 245 -0.32 -5.23 -16.40
CA ASN A 245 1.08 -4.86 -16.30
C ASN A 245 1.21 -3.38 -15.97
N TYR A 246 1.87 -3.02 -14.88
CA TYR A 246 2.11 -1.62 -14.47
C TYR A 246 3.46 -1.10 -14.98
N GLY A 247 4.12 -1.83 -15.86
CA GLY A 247 5.17 -1.35 -16.76
C GLY A 247 6.53 -1.15 -16.12
N TRP A 248 6.73 -1.34 -14.82
CA TRP A 248 8.07 -1.29 -14.25
C TRP A 248 8.94 -2.43 -14.79
N GLY A 249 10.17 -2.10 -15.19
CA GLY A 249 11.11 -3.05 -15.78
C GLY A 249 12.49 -2.44 -16.03
N PRO A 250 13.39 -3.13 -16.74
CA PRO A 250 14.78 -2.71 -16.91
C PRO A 250 15.02 -1.50 -17.83
N ASN A 251 14.00 -1.01 -18.54
CA ASN A 251 14.14 0.13 -19.47
C ASN A 251 13.57 1.44 -18.91
N GLU A 252 13.36 1.50 -17.61
CA GLU A 252 12.89 2.71 -16.93
C GLU A 252 13.83 3.90 -17.09
N THR A 253 13.30 5.11 -17.24
CA THR A 253 14.08 6.34 -17.33
C THR A 253 13.44 7.49 -16.56
N CYS A 254 14.27 8.45 -16.10
CA CYS A 254 13.85 9.72 -15.54
C CYS A 254 14.51 10.85 -16.34
N ASP A 255 14.18 11.00 -17.60
CA ASP A 255 14.76 11.98 -18.52
C ASP A 255 13.92 13.25 -18.66
N GLY A 256 12.88 13.42 -17.81
CA GLY A 256 11.98 14.57 -17.83
C GLY A 256 10.86 14.47 -18.86
N SER A 257 10.74 13.33 -19.56
CA SER A 257 9.54 13.04 -20.35
C SER A 257 8.39 12.57 -19.44
N SER A 258 7.23 12.36 -20.01
CA SER A 258 6.04 11.93 -19.25
C SER A 258 6.24 10.57 -18.57
N PRO A 259 5.38 10.16 -17.61
CA PRO A 259 5.45 8.87 -16.93
C PRO A 259 5.52 7.69 -17.88
N GLY A 260 5.11 7.87 -19.11
CA GLY A 260 5.24 6.89 -20.16
C GLY A 260 6.67 6.37 -20.39
N ASN A 261 7.70 7.10 -20.02
CA ASN A 261 9.08 6.63 -20.13
C ASN A 261 9.58 5.87 -18.90
N THR A 262 8.88 5.94 -17.78
CA THR A 262 9.34 5.29 -16.54
C THR A 262 8.76 3.89 -16.40
N ASN A 263 7.51 3.68 -16.76
CA ASN A 263 6.81 2.41 -16.57
C ASN A 263 6.17 1.96 -17.88
N GLN A 264 7.00 1.57 -18.85
CA GLN A 264 6.54 1.12 -20.17
C GLN A 264 7.11 -0.24 -20.59
N ASP A 265 7.68 -1.00 -19.69
CA ASP A 265 8.19 -2.32 -20.01
C ASP A 265 7.09 -3.37 -20.14
N GLY A 266 7.38 -4.37 -20.96
CA GLY A 266 6.50 -5.50 -21.18
C GLY A 266 5.28 -5.21 -22.06
N PRO A 267 4.33 -6.14 -22.11
CA PRO A 267 3.17 -6.01 -22.99
C PRO A 267 2.13 -5.06 -22.38
N SER A 268 1.65 -4.11 -23.19
CA SER A 268 0.48 -3.24 -22.91
C SER A 268 0.48 -2.64 -21.50
N PRO A 269 1.51 -1.90 -21.09
CA PRO A 269 1.56 -1.36 -19.74
C PRO A 269 0.43 -0.37 -19.49
N VAL A 270 -0.19 -0.48 -18.30
CA VAL A 270 -1.20 0.47 -17.80
C VAL A 270 -0.48 1.71 -17.29
N LEU A 271 -1.00 2.89 -17.62
CA LEU A 271 -0.48 4.16 -17.14
C LEU A 271 -1.13 4.54 -15.80
N PRO A 272 -0.40 5.29 -14.92
CA PRO A 272 -0.94 5.73 -13.65
C PRO A 272 -2.09 6.74 -13.85
N GLU A 273 -3.03 6.77 -12.89
CA GLU A 273 -4.10 7.76 -12.84
C GLU A 273 -3.61 9.12 -12.35
N LEU A 274 -2.55 9.13 -11.55
CA LEU A 274 -1.82 10.33 -11.13
C LEU A 274 -0.34 9.99 -10.96
N PHE A 275 0.52 10.93 -11.36
CA PHE A 275 1.94 10.85 -11.06
C PHE A 275 2.49 12.19 -10.56
N TYR A 276 3.56 12.12 -9.79
CA TYR A 276 4.32 13.26 -9.30
C TYR A 276 5.66 13.31 -10.04
N GLU A 277 5.92 14.37 -10.82
CA GLU A 277 7.18 14.53 -11.58
C GLU A 277 8.42 14.39 -10.69
N ASN A 278 8.37 14.93 -9.47
CA ASN A 278 9.41 14.74 -8.46
C ASN A 278 8.93 13.75 -7.41
N THR A 279 9.80 12.84 -7.00
CA THR A 279 9.48 11.85 -5.97
C THR A 279 9.20 12.54 -4.62
N ILE A 280 8.04 12.28 -4.07
CA ILE A 280 7.63 12.72 -2.73
C ILE A 280 7.85 11.63 -1.68
N GLY A 281 8.22 10.42 -2.12
CA GLY A 281 8.24 9.22 -1.30
C GLY A 281 6.83 8.84 -0.87
N ILE A 282 5.97 8.61 -1.86
CA ILE A 282 4.56 8.30 -1.61
C ILE A 282 4.40 7.04 -0.75
N THR A 283 3.45 7.05 0.21
CA THR A 283 3.32 5.99 1.20
C THR A 283 1.89 5.42 1.25
N GLY A 284 1.28 5.37 2.43
CA GLY A 284 -0.05 4.77 2.61
C GLY A 284 -1.19 5.58 1.98
N ILE A 285 -2.28 4.89 1.71
CA ILE A 285 -3.54 5.46 1.21
C ILE A 285 -4.71 4.96 2.06
N ALA A 286 -5.70 5.84 2.35
CA ALA A 286 -6.95 5.46 3.01
C ALA A 286 -8.12 6.30 2.49
N PHE A 287 -9.27 5.67 2.32
CA PHE A 287 -10.51 6.31 1.83
C PHE A 287 -11.33 6.91 2.96
N CYS A 288 -11.86 8.10 2.73
CA CYS A 288 -12.73 8.79 3.68
C CYS A 288 -14.21 8.53 3.36
N GLU A 289 -14.86 7.69 4.16
CA GLU A 289 -16.31 7.61 4.22
C GLU A 289 -16.80 8.03 5.60
N GLY A 290 -17.42 9.21 5.67
CA GLY A 290 -17.86 9.77 6.95
C GLY A 290 -16.72 10.04 7.95
N CYS A 291 -15.50 10.29 7.47
CA CYS A 291 -14.29 10.46 8.31
C CYS A 291 -14.30 11.75 9.15
N ARG A 292 -15.29 12.65 8.93
CA ARG A 292 -15.53 13.92 9.65
C ARG A 292 -14.42 14.95 9.45
N LEU A 293 -13.75 14.93 8.30
CA LEU A 293 -12.77 15.96 7.90
C LEU A 293 -13.40 17.09 7.09
N GLY A 294 -14.72 17.11 6.95
CA GLY A 294 -15.50 18.07 6.18
C GLY A 294 -16.07 17.46 4.90
N GLN A 295 -17.11 18.12 4.37
CA GLN A 295 -17.86 17.61 3.22
C GLN A 295 -16.97 17.40 1.98
N SER A 296 -15.99 18.25 1.75
CA SER A 296 -15.04 18.10 0.63
C SER A 296 -14.07 16.92 0.77
N SER A 297 -14.04 16.28 1.93
CA SER A 297 -13.21 15.09 2.18
C SER A 297 -13.98 13.79 2.03
N ASP A 298 -15.30 13.85 2.06
CA ASP A 298 -16.14 12.64 1.97
C ASP A 298 -16.07 12.05 0.56
N GLY A 299 -15.83 10.76 0.45
CA GLY A 299 -15.56 10.06 -0.80
C GLY A 299 -14.14 10.22 -1.37
N ALA A 300 -13.29 11.07 -0.77
CA ALA A 300 -11.90 11.24 -1.19
C ALA A 300 -10.98 10.19 -0.56
N ALA A 301 -9.80 9.96 -1.16
CA ALA A 301 -8.71 9.28 -0.48
C ALA A 301 -7.69 10.28 0.09
N PHE A 302 -6.94 9.82 1.09
CA PHE A 302 -5.83 10.55 1.70
C PHE A 302 -4.56 9.74 1.55
N VAL A 303 -3.53 10.36 1.01
CA VAL A 303 -2.24 9.75 0.68
C VAL A 303 -1.15 10.47 1.43
N GLY A 304 -0.19 9.72 1.93
CA GLY A 304 0.95 10.25 2.65
C GLY A 304 2.23 10.30 1.83
N ALA A 305 3.21 11.03 2.36
CA ALA A 305 4.55 11.12 1.80
C ALA A 305 5.60 11.06 2.91
N VAL A 306 6.70 10.34 2.66
CA VAL A 306 7.78 10.19 3.65
C VAL A 306 8.83 11.30 3.53
N ASN A 307 9.06 11.84 2.32
CA ASN A 307 10.13 12.79 2.09
C ASN A 307 9.79 14.22 2.57
N ASN A 308 8.53 14.62 2.42
CA ASN A 308 8.07 15.98 2.75
C ASN A 308 6.98 16.04 3.84
N GLY A 309 6.46 14.88 4.29
CA GLY A 309 5.43 14.81 5.32
C GLY A 309 4.04 15.28 4.90
N GLU A 310 3.85 15.57 3.62
CA GLU A 310 2.57 16.05 3.12
C GLU A 310 1.49 14.96 3.16
N VAL A 311 0.29 15.38 3.52
CA VAL A 311 -0.94 14.61 3.42
C VAL A 311 -1.77 15.20 2.29
N THR A 312 -1.92 14.43 1.23
CA THR A 312 -2.63 14.83 0.02
C THR A 312 -4.02 14.20 -0.02
N ARG A 313 -5.04 15.02 -0.24
CA ARG A 313 -6.40 14.56 -0.53
C ARG A 313 -6.52 14.34 -2.04
N ILE A 314 -7.00 13.15 -2.41
CA ILE A 314 -7.28 12.71 -3.78
C ILE A 314 -8.79 12.72 -4.01
N VAL A 315 -9.23 13.38 -5.06
CA VAL A 315 -10.65 13.45 -5.48
C VAL A 315 -10.79 12.64 -6.76
N PHE A 316 -11.72 11.72 -6.77
CA PHE A 316 -12.00 10.85 -7.92
C PHE A 316 -13.04 11.46 -8.87
N ASP A 317 -13.09 10.98 -10.10
CA ASP A 317 -14.18 11.23 -11.03
C ASP A 317 -15.49 10.56 -10.57
N ASP A 318 -16.60 10.80 -11.29
CA ASP A 318 -17.91 10.27 -10.92
C ASP A 318 -18.00 8.74 -11.00
N GLN A 319 -17.19 8.09 -11.85
CA GLN A 319 -17.09 6.64 -11.98
C GLN A 319 -16.08 6.02 -10.99
N ARG A 320 -15.23 6.84 -10.37
CA ARG A 320 -14.17 6.44 -9.46
C ARG A 320 -13.14 5.48 -10.11
N VAL A 321 -12.88 5.72 -11.40
CA VAL A 321 -11.84 5.01 -12.18
C VAL A 321 -10.68 5.94 -12.57
N GLY A 322 -10.80 7.24 -12.31
CA GLY A 322 -9.80 8.26 -12.57
C GLY A 322 -9.72 9.29 -11.46
N ILE A 323 -8.62 10.06 -11.42
CA ILE A 323 -8.40 11.13 -10.45
C ILE A 323 -8.78 12.48 -11.07
N ALA A 324 -9.83 13.10 -10.53
CA ALA A 324 -10.33 14.42 -10.96
C ALA A 324 -9.53 15.59 -10.36
N GLY A 325 -8.80 15.37 -9.25
CA GLY A 325 -7.97 16.39 -8.65
C GLY A 325 -7.29 15.95 -7.36
N HIS A 326 -6.26 16.70 -6.96
CA HIS A 326 -5.57 16.47 -5.70
C HIS A 326 -5.15 17.77 -5.05
N SER A 327 -4.97 17.75 -3.73
CA SER A 327 -4.51 18.92 -2.97
C SER A 327 -3.85 18.52 -1.66
N VAL A 328 -2.73 19.15 -1.34
CA VAL A 328 -2.12 19.04 0.00
C VAL A 328 -3.05 19.68 1.01
N VAL A 329 -3.47 18.92 2.02
CA VAL A 329 -4.41 19.38 3.06
C VAL A 329 -3.79 19.51 4.44
N TYR A 330 -2.63 18.91 4.65
CA TYR A 330 -1.89 18.97 5.90
C TYR A 330 -0.41 18.67 5.63
N ASP A 331 0.47 19.38 6.32
CA ASP A 331 1.91 19.09 6.38
C ASP A 331 2.23 18.65 7.81
N HIS A 332 2.70 17.41 7.93
CA HIS A 332 3.04 16.80 9.23
C HIS A 332 4.42 17.24 9.73
N GLY A 333 5.25 17.82 8.85
CA GLY A 333 6.62 18.22 9.18
C GLY A 333 7.61 17.06 9.39
N GLY A 334 7.14 15.83 9.28
CA GLY A 334 7.90 14.57 9.31
C GLY A 334 7.23 13.54 8.41
N GLY A 335 7.96 12.52 7.99
CA GLY A 335 7.42 11.49 7.08
C GLY A 335 6.21 10.79 7.64
N THR A 336 5.18 10.58 6.81
CA THR A 336 4.03 9.72 7.12
C THR A 336 4.19 8.37 6.43
N LEU A 337 3.71 7.27 7.04
CA LEU A 337 4.04 5.91 6.59
C LEU A 337 2.80 5.11 6.20
N SER A 338 2.02 4.66 7.15
CA SER A 338 0.84 3.81 6.95
C SER A 338 -0.44 4.61 7.20
N TYR A 339 -1.49 4.31 6.45
CA TYR A 339 -2.82 4.93 6.62
C TYR A 339 -3.86 3.85 6.82
N GLU A 340 -4.76 4.05 7.77
CA GLU A 340 -5.83 3.10 8.12
C GLU A 340 -7.11 3.81 8.53
N ILE A 341 -8.23 3.17 8.24
CA ILE A 341 -9.52 3.58 8.78
C ILE A 341 -9.74 2.92 10.14
N GLY A 342 -9.87 3.76 11.14
CA GLY A 342 -10.04 3.31 12.51
C GLY A 342 -11.44 3.58 13.09
N PRO A 343 -11.58 3.53 14.41
CA PRO A 343 -12.85 3.65 15.09
C PRO A 343 -13.65 4.91 14.70
N GLY A 344 -14.91 4.71 14.31
CA GLY A 344 -15.83 5.77 13.89
C GLY A 344 -15.54 6.32 12.50
N GLY A 345 -14.90 5.52 11.61
CA GLY A 345 -14.60 5.87 10.23
C GLY A 345 -13.49 6.93 10.10
N ARG A 346 -12.70 7.15 11.15
CA ARG A 346 -11.65 8.18 11.15
C ARG A 346 -10.40 7.68 10.44
N ILE A 347 -9.68 8.59 9.79
CA ILE A 347 -8.38 8.32 9.19
C ILE A 347 -7.28 8.44 10.25
N PHE A 348 -6.48 7.42 10.36
CA PHE A 348 -5.27 7.38 11.15
C PHE A 348 -4.07 7.16 10.24
N PHE A 349 -2.92 7.65 10.65
CA PHE A 349 -1.66 7.36 9.99
C PHE A 349 -0.54 7.15 11.01
N SER A 350 0.48 6.40 10.65
CA SER A 350 1.71 6.33 11.44
C SER A 350 2.79 7.22 10.87
N ASP A 351 3.67 7.69 11.75
CA ASP A 351 4.96 8.27 11.46
C ASP A 351 6.08 7.40 12.07
N PHE A 352 7.29 7.91 12.18
CA PHE A 352 8.42 7.15 12.73
C PHE A 352 8.35 6.93 14.24
N ASN A 353 7.47 7.65 14.97
CA ASN A 353 7.44 7.68 16.43
C ASN A 353 6.07 7.32 17.02
N GLY A 354 5.02 7.29 16.21
CA GLY A 354 3.68 7.10 16.75
C GLY A 354 2.59 6.87 15.70
N ILE A 355 1.37 6.80 16.21
CA ILE A 355 0.15 6.70 15.42
C ILE A 355 -0.72 7.93 15.70
N ASN A 356 -1.08 8.61 14.63
CA ASN A 356 -1.79 9.86 14.62
C ASN A 356 -3.19 9.70 14.03
N LYS A 357 -4.09 10.59 14.39
CA LYS A 357 -5.42 10.70 13.81
C LYS A 357 -5.60 12.04 13.11
N LEU A 358 -6.10 12.05 11.88
CA LEU A 358 -6.54 13.29 11.24
C LEU A 358 -7.81 13.81 11.90
N VAL A 359 -7.81 15.10 12.20
CA VAL A 359 -8.93 15.81 12.83
C VAL A 359 -9.18 17.13 12.12
N ARG A 360 -10.44 17.58 12.09
CA ARG A 360 -10.79 18.92 11.66
C ARG A 360 -10.84 19.83 12.88
N VAL A 361 -10.17 21.00 12.79
CA VAL A 361 -10.19 22.07 13.78
C VAL A 361 -11.12 23.19 13.37
#